data_87fa67acf1e4fa7cce1e24f0f6cb456a
#
_entry.id   87fa67acf1e4fa7cce1e24f0f6cb456a
#
_cell.length_a   1.000
_cell.length_b   1.000
_cell.length_c   1.000
_cell.angle_alpha   90.00
_cell.angle_beta   90.00
_cell.angle_gamma   90.00
#
_symmetry.space_group_name_H-M   'P 1'
#
loop_
_entity.id
_entity.type
_entity.pdbx_description
1 polymer ?
#
loop_
_entity_poly.entity_id
_entity_poly.type
_entity_poly.pdbx_seq_one_letter_code
_entity_poly.pdbx_strand_id
1 'polypeptide(L)'
;MSLTVLLAVAFVGAALYYVCPLRLRWVLLLLLSYGFYLTCGLSALPFIALTTLTTWAGALVIARVGESGKAYLREHKAELTAEAKKAQKARTRSRQRVWFFAVLLLNFGVLAVLKYLNPVMAWGASLLGGSAPSLGLVLPLGISFYTFQSMGYLIDVYNGKYAPEKNPAKFALFVSFFPQLIQGPIARFDQLESQLVTPHRFDLDGIERGLLLMLWGWFKKKVIADRALSLVEAVFGSQSAYGGAVIVVGVLFYSLQQYADFSGGIDLVTGIAQLFGIQLAPNFKRPYFSVSLGDFWRRWHISLGAWMRDYVFYPFALTRPVSRMSKALKKKAGTHIARALPAALGNILVFLLVGVWHGAQMNYVLWGLYNGVILAFTALVEPVYKRMNDRLPRLTASGGFHVFRILRTFLVVNIGWYFDRCVRVSDAFAMLHKTFFAFNARQLFDGTLDTLGLAAKDYRILLVATIILFVVSFMQERGVKIRDFVLSRPLALRWAVLYAFIFFVLATFGGSNVAASGFMYAVF
;
A
#
# COMPACT_ATOMS: atom_id res chain seq x y z
N MET A 1 -8.19 -16.91 -5.79
CA MET A 1 -7.04 -17.56 -5.09
C MET A 1 -7.48 -18.03 -3.72
N SER A 2 -7.15 -19.27 -3.32
CA SER A 2 -7.51 -19.81 -1.99
C SER A 2 -6.43 -19.47 -0.96
N LEU A 3 -6.83 -18.90 0.16
CA LEU A 3 -5.96 -18.67 1.32
C LEU A 3 -5.37 -19.99 1.86
N THR A 4 -6.11 -21.08 1.70
CA THR A 4 -5.65 -22.45 2.03
C THR A 4 -4.40 -22.83 1.23
N VAL A 5 -4.37 -22.53 -0.08
CA VAL A 5 -3.19 -22.79 -0.93
C VAL A 5 -2.00 -21.97 -0.45
N LEU A 6 -2.19 -20.70 -0.11
CA LEU A 6 -1.11 -19.86 0.44
C LEU A 6 -0.52 -20.46 1.72
N LEU A 7 -1.38 -20.87 2.66
CA LEU A 7 -0.92 -21.46 3.92
C LEU A 7 -0.25 -22.83 3.70
N ALA A 8 -0.78 -23.66 2.79
CA ALA A 8 -0.16 -24.93 2.45
C ALA A 8 1.25 -24.72 1.89
N VAL A 9 1.41 -23.82 0.91
CA VAL A 9 2.73 -23.45 0.35
C VAL A 9 3.65 -22.88 1.41
N ALA A 10 3.13 -22.07 2.34
CA ALA A 10 3.93 -21.48 3.42
C ALA A 10 4.47 -22.54 4.38
N PHE A 11 3.62 -23.43 4.92
CA PHE A 11 4.04 -24.43 5.91
C PHE A 11 4.86 -25.55 5.31
N VAL A 12 4.39 -26.15 4.20
CA VAL A 12 5.14 -27.19 3.49
C VAL A 12 6.45 -26.63 2.95
N GLY A 13 6.39 -25.42 2.36
CA GLY A 13 7.57 -24.72 1.86
C GLY A 13 8.59 -24.41 2.94
N ALA A 14 8.16 -23.98 4.14
CA ALA A 14 9.07 -23.72 5.25
C ALA A 14 9.73 -25.01 5.76
N ALA A 15 8.99 -26.11 5.86
CA ALA A 15 9.56 -27.40 6.22
C ALA A 15 10.62 -27.84 5.20
N LEU A 16 10.32 -27.78 3.91
CA LEU A 16 11.26 -28.09 2.84
C LEU A 16 12.47 -27.15 2.84
N TYR A 17 12.27 -25.86 3.15
CA TYR A 17 13.34 -24.87 3.17
C TYR A 17 14.43 -25.20 4.20
N TYR A 18 14.07 -25.65 5.38
CA TYR A 18 15.05 -25.98 6.42
C TYR A 18 15.73 -27.34 6.22
N VAL A 19 15.09 -28.26 5.50
CA VAL A 19 15.72 -29.54 5.08
C VAL A 19 16.63 -29.34 3.87
N CYS A 20 16.30 -28.36 3.00
CA CYS A 20 17.05 -28.07 1.78
C CYS A 20 18.49 -27.60 2.10
N PRO A 21 19.50 -28.06 1.34
CA PRO A 21 20.87 -27.56 1.46
C PRO A 21 20.96 -26.05 1.35
N LEU A 22 21.78 -25.41 2.18
CA LEU A 22 21.88 -23.95 2.28
C LEU A 22 22.04 -23.25 0.93
N ARG A 23 22.85 -23.81 0.03
CA ARG A 23 23.13 -23.24 -1.30
C ARG A 23 21.93 -23.24 -2.24
N LEU A 24 20.94 -24.10 -2.02
CA LEU A 24 19.78 -24.28 -2.88
C LEU A 24 18.52 -23.60 -2.31
N ARG A 25 18.55 -23.03 -1.12
CA ARG A 25 17.38 -22.43 -0.46
C ARG A 25 16.73 -21.31 -1.26
N TRP A 26 17.52 -20.46 -1.87
CA TRP A 26 16.99 -19.40 -2.73
C TRP A 26 16.34 -19.95 -4.01
N VAL A 27 16.85 -21.06 -4.56
CA VAL A 27 16.24 -21.76 -5.70
C VAL A 27 14.90 -22.37 -5.29
N LEU A 28 14.83 -22.98 -4.11
CA LEU A 28 13.56 -23.47 -3.58
C LEU A 28 12.54 -22.35 -3.39
N LEU A 29 12.94 -21.19 -2.87
CA LEU A 29 12.05 -20.02 -2.77
C LEU A 29 11.55 -19.56 -4.14
N LEU A 30 12.40 -19.59 -5.17
CA LEU A 30 12.00 -19.28 -6.54
C LEU A 30 10.96 -20.28 -7.06
N LEU A 31 11.21 -21.58 -6.88
CA LEU A 31 10.28 -22.64 -7.30
C LEU A 31 8.94 -22.55 -6.56
N LEU A 32 8.96 -22.32 -5.25
CA LEU A 32 7.74 -22.11 -4.46
C LEU A 32 6.97 -20.87 -4.95
N SER A 33 7.67 -19.79 -5.29
CA SER A 33 7.05 -18.55 -5.76
C SER A 33 6.37 -18.72 -7.11
N TYR A 34 7.06 -19.33 -8.08
CA TYR A 34 6.44 -19.60 -9.38
C TYR A 34 5.39 -20.72 -9.30
N GLY A 35 5.62 -21.76 -8.49
CA GLY A 35 4.63 -22.81 -8.22
C GLY A 35 3.33 -22.23 -7.63
N PHE A 36 3.47 -21.33 -6.65
CA PHE A 36 2.33 -20.58 -6.11
C PHE A 36 1.65 -19.73 -7.19
N TYR A 37 2.42 -19.00 -8.00
CA TYR A 37 1.88 -18.13 -9.04
C TYR A 37 1.11 -18.93 -10.13
N LEU A 38 1.56 -20.15 -10.44
CA LEU A 38 0.86 -21.07 -11.33
C LEU A 38 -0.56 -21.43 -10.86
N THR A 39 -0.79 -21.47 -9.54
CA THR A 39 -2.13 -21.72 -8.99
C THR A 39 -3.12 -20.56 -9.27
N CYS A 40 -2.61 -19.40 -9.66
CA CYS A 40 -3.41 -18.24 -10.04
C CYS A 40 -3.83 -18.28 -11.53
N GLY A 41 -3.34 -19.24 -12.30
CA GLY A 41 -3.64 -19.45 -13.72
C GLY A 41 -2.42 -19.28 -14.62
N LEU A 42 -2.31 -20.15 -15.62
CA LEU A 42 -1.22 -20.12 -16.62
C LEU A 42 -1.19 -18.80 -17.40
N SER A 43 -2.36 -18.18 -17.63
CA SER A 43 -2.49 -16.91 -18.35
C SER A 43 -1.82 -15.71 -17.65
N ALA A 44 -1.53 -15.83 -16.34
CA ALA A 44 -0.85 -14.78 -15.58
C ALA A 44 0.69 -14.81 -15.77
N LEU A 45 1.28 -15.97 -16.08
CA LEU A 45 2.73 -16.15 -16.20
C LEU A 45 3.41 -15.23 -17.22
N PRO A 46 2.87 -15.02 -18.44
CA PRO A 46 3.51 -14.15 -19.41
C PRO A 46 3.76 -12.73 -18.90
N PHE A 47 2.86 -12.20 -18.07
CA PHE A 47 2.97 -10.83 -17.56
C PHE A 47 4.10 -10.67 -16.53
N ILE A 48 4.21 -11.59 -15.57
CA ILE A 48 5.31 -11.54 -14.59
C ILE A 48 6.66 -11.84 -15.26
N ALA A 49 6.68 -12.77 -16.23
CA ALA A 49 7.86 -13.08 -17.01
C ALA A 49 8.31 -11.87 -17.87
N LEU A 50 7.36 -11.22 -18.55
CA LEU A 50 7.63 -10.01 -19.33
C LEU A 50 8.22 -8.91 -18.45
N THR A 51 7.58 -8.59 -17.32
CA THR A 51 8.07 -7.56 -16.39
C THR A 51 9.47 -7.91 -15.87
N THR A 52 9.69 -9.16 -15.47
CA THR A 52 10.98 -9.64 -14.98
C THR A 52 12.08 -9.49 -16.03
N LEU A 53 11.86 -10.05 -17.23
CA LEU A 53 12.88 -10.10 -18.29
C LEU A 53 13.19 -8.72 -18.84
N THR A 54 12.16 -7.90 -19.12
CA THR A 54 12.35 -6.55 -19.67
C THR A 54 13.05 -5.63 -18.69
N THR A 55 12.71 -5.72 -17.39
CA THR A 55 13.34 -4.91 -16.35
C THR A 55 14.79 -5.33 -16.11
N TRP A 56 15.04 -6.65 -15.98
CA TRP A 56 16.40 -7.18 -15.82
C TRP A 56 17.31 -6.83 -17.00
N ALA A 57 16.88 -7.12 -18.24
CA ALA A 57 17.66 -6.83 -19.44
C ALA A 57 17.87 -5.32 -19.62
N GLY A 58 16.81 -4.52 -19.40
CA GLY A 58 16.88 -3.06 -19.49
C GLY A 58 17.87 -2.46 -18.48
N ALA A 59 17.86 -2.95 -17.23
CA ALA A 59 18.81 -2.53 -16.20
C ALA A 59 20.27 -2.84 -16.59
N LEU A 60 20.53 -4.04 -17.15
CA LEU A 60 21.86 -4.41 -17.66
C LEU A 60 22.30 -3.51 -18.82
N VAL A 61 21.42 -3.23 -19.77
CA VAL A 61 21.73 -2.34 -20.90
C VAL A 61 22.02 -0.91 -20.43
N ILE A 62 21.21 -0.38 -19.52
CA ILE A 62 21.41 0.95 -18.92
C ILE A 62 22.77 1.05 -18.25
N ALA A 63 23.14 0.02 -17.46
CA ALA A 63 24.44 -0.01 -16.79
C ALA A 63 25.59 -0.12 -17.79
N ARG A 64 25.52 -1.03 -18.78
CA ARG A 64 26.54 -1.17 -19.84
C ARG A 64 26.79 0.12 -20.59
N VAL A 65 25.71 0.80 -21.00
CA VAL A 65 25.82 2.12 -21.66
C VAL A 65 26.52 3.15 -20.76
N GLY A 66 26.21 3.14 -19.46
CA GLY A 66 26.86 4.00 -18.48
C GLY A 66 28.34 3.70 -18.30
N GLU A 67 28.70 2.41 -18.18
CA GLU A 67 30.09 1.96 -18.05
C GLU A 67 30.93 2.25 -19.30
N SER A 68 30.39 1.98 -20.47
CA SER A 68 31.06 2.31 -21.75
C SER A 68 31.32 3.82 -21.87
N GLY A 69 30.36 4.66 -21.45
CA GLY A 69 30.56 6.11 -21.42
C GLY A 69 31.64 6.56 -20.43
N LYS A 70 31.72 5.90 -19.28
CA LYS A 70 32.78 6.16 -18.27
C LYS A 70 34.16 5.67 -18.76
N ALA A 71 34.22 4.49 -19.38
CA ALA A 71 35.45 3.93 -19.95
C ALA A 71 36.00 4.88 -21.03
N TYR A 72 35.18 5.30 -21.99
CA TYR A 72 35.59 6.28 -23.02
C TYR A 72 36.16 7.57 -22.41
N LEU A 73 35.53 8.12 -21.38
CA LEU A 73 36.00 9.32 -20.71
C LEU A 73 37.31 9.13 -19.94
N ARG A 74 37.62 7.90 -19.49
CA ARG A 74 38.89 7.56 -18.82
C ARG A 74 40.01 7.42 -19.85
N GLU A 75 39.77 6.71 -20.93
CA GLU A 75 40.71 6.43 -22.00
C GLU A 75 41.20 7.73 -22.69
N HIS A 76 40.25 8.64 -23.01
CA HIS A 76 40.55 9.91 -23.69
C HIS A 76 40.67 11.09 -22.72
N LYS A 77 41.00 10.84 -21.43
CA LYS A 77 41.01 11.88 -20.38
C LYS A 77 41.93 13.07 -20.70
N ALA A 78 43.07 12.80 -21.30
CA ALA A 78 44.08 13.82 -21.67
C ALA A 78 43.70 14.61 -22.91
N GLU A 79 42.97 14.02 -23.85
CA GLU A 79 42.66 14.57 -25.15
C GLU A 79 41.37 15.41 -25.19
N LEU A 80 40.43 15.08 -24.32
CA LEU A 80 39.12 15.71 -24.32
C LEU A 80 39.09 17.04 -23.57
N THR A 81 38.56 18.07 -24.23
CA THR A 81 38.24 19.35 -23.60
C THR A 81 37.12 19.20 -22.57
N ALA A 82 36.94 20.18 -21.68
CA ALA A 82 35.85 20.19 -20.69
C ALA A 82 34.47 20.12 -21.38
N GLU A 83 34.30 20.77 -22.51
CA GLU A 83 33.07 20.75 -23.32
C GLU A 83 32.82 19.39 -23.95
N ALA A 84 33.85 18.76 -24.54
CA ALA A 84 33.75 17.42 -25.10
C ALA A 84 33.40 16.37 -24.00
N LYS A 85 33.99 16.46 -22.81
CA LYS A 85 33.62 15.63 -21.66
C LYS A 85 32.16 15.82 -21.26
N LYS A 86 31.68 17.07 -21.25
CA LYS A 86 30.26 17.38 -20.94
C LYS A 86 29.34 16.84 -22.02
N ALA A 87 29.67 17.01 -23.29
CA ALA A 87 28.90 16.47 -24.43
C ALA A 87 28.81 14.93 -24.37
N GLN A 88 29.94 14.25 -24.11
CA GLN A 88 29.96 12.80 -24.01
C GLN A 88 29.11 12.27 -22.80
N LYS A 89 29.16 12.94 -21.64
CA LYS A 89 28.29 12.63 -20.53
C LYS A 89 26.81 12.79 -20.88
N ALA A 90 26.47 13.88 -21.58
CA ALA A 90 25.09 14.13 -22.03
C ALA A 90 24.63 13.08 -23.04
N ARG A 91 25.48 12.67 -24.00
CA ARG A 91 25.19 11.60 -24.97
C ARG A 91 24.97 10.25 -24.29
N THR A 92 25.84 9.88 -23.35
CA THR A 92 25.69 8.65 -22.56
C THR A 92 24.37 8.66 -21.80
N ARG A 93 24.07 9.77 -21.12
CA ARG A 93 22.82 9.90 -20.36
C ARG A 93 21.58 9.88 -21.25
N SER A 94 21.66 10.46 -22.46
CA SER A 94 20.57 10.41 -23.45
C SER A 94 20.29 8.97 -23.90
N ARG A 95 21.33 8.18 -24.19
CA ARG A 95 21.20 6.76 -24.56
C ARG A 95 20.61 5.93 -23.42
N GLN A 96 21.07 6.13 -22.18
CA GLN A 96 20.48 5.47 -21.00
C GLN A 96 18.99 5.82 -20.86
N ARG A 97 18.61 7.07 -21.13
CA ARG A 97 17.24 7.57 -21.02
C ARG A 97 16.29 6.88 -22.01
N VAL A 98 16.74 6.59 -23.23
CA VAL A 98 15.93 5.86 -24.23
C VAL A 98 15.54 4.49 -23.68
N TRP A 99 16.50 3.71 -23.23
CA TRP A 99 16.24 2.38 -22.66
C TRP A 99 15.40 2.45 -21.38
N PHE A 100 15.69 3.42 -20.53
CA PHE A 100 14.93 3.65 -19.31
C PHE A 100 13.44 3.89 -19.60
N PHE A 101 13.13 4.84 -20.50
CA PHE A 101 11.74 5.12 -20.83
C PHE A 101 11.08 4.00 -21.64
N ALA A 102 11.81 3.30 -22.50
CA ALA A 102 11.26 2.15 -23.24
C ALA A 102 10.76 1.06 -22.28
N VAL A 103 11.57 0.67 -21.29
CA VAL A 103 11.17 -0.35 -20.30
C VAL A 103 10.05 0.15 -19.37
N LEU A 104 10.14 1.41 -18.95
CA LEU A 104 9.14 2.03 -18.07
C LEU A 104 7.78 2.11 -18.77
N LEU A 105 7.74 2.60 -20.02
CA LEU A 105 6.52 2.70 -20.82
C LEU A 105 5.94 1.33 -21.17
N LEU A 106 6.78 0.33 -21.44
CA LEU A 106 6.30 -1.04 -21.69
C LEU A 106 5.58 -1.59 -20.46
N ASN A 107 6.19 -1.54 -19.29
CA ASN A 107 5.64 -2.16 -18.08
C ASN A 107 4.43 -1.39 -17.53
N PHE A 108 4.51 -0.06 -17.41
CA PHE A 108 3.34 0.73 -17.02
C PHE A 108 2.27 0.77 -18.12
N GLY A 109 2.66 0.66 -19.40
CA GLY A 109 1.74 0.56 -20.53
C GLY A 109 0.90 -0.71 -20.47
N VAL A 110 1.53 -1.87 -20.22
CA VAL A 110 0.82 -3.14 -20.02
C VAL A 110 -0.15 -3.03 -18.85
N LEU A 111 0.29 -2.50 -17.71
CA LEU A 111 -0.59 -2.29 -16.55
C LEU A 111 -1.75 -1.35 -16.89
N ALA A 112 -1.47 -0.26 -17.62
CA ALA A 112 -2.49 0.70 -18.03
C ALA A 112 -3.52 0.08 -18.99
N VAL A 113 -3.08 -0.68 -19.99
CA VAL A 113 -3.98 -1.40 -20.91
C VAL A 113 -4.89 -2.34 -20.15
N LEU A 114 -4.33 -3.20 -19.30
CA LEU A 114 -5.12 -4.18 -18.56
C LEU A 114 -6.13 -3.53 -17.60
N LYS A 115 -5.79 -2.39 -17.01
CA LYS A 115 -6.60 -1.73 -15.98
C LYS A 115 -7.59 -0.71 -16.54
N TYR A 116 -7.22 0.01 -17.61
CA TYR A 116 -7.98 1.18 -18.05
C TYR A 116 -8.60 1.07 -19.44
N LEU A 117 -8.20 0.09 -20.27
CA LEU A 117 -8.69 0.01 -21.65
C LEU A 117 -10.22 -0.16 -21.72
N ASN A 118 -10.79 -1.13 -20.99
CA ASN A 118 -12.25 -1.32 -20.95
C ASN A 118 -13.01 -0.09 -20.45
N PRO A 119 -12.66 0.54 -19.31
CA PRO A 119 -13.29 1.77 -18.86
C PRO A 119 -13.17 2.94 -19.84
N VAL A 120 -12.01 3.12 -20.49
CA VAL A 120 -11.80 4.19 -21.48
C VAL A 120 -12.62 3.95 -22.74
N MET A 121 -12.68 2.71 -23.23
CA MET A 121 -13.53 2.35 -24.36
C MET A 121 -15.03 2.56 -24.05
N ALA A 122 -15.49 2.13 -22.86
CA ALA A 122 -16.86 2.33 -22.43
C ALA A 122 -17.21 3.83 -22.33
N TRP A 123 -16.32 4.65 -21.76
CA TRP A 123 -16.49 6.09 -21.70
C TRP A 123 -16.53 6.72 -23.10
N GLY A 124 -15.57 6.38 -23.98
CA GLY A 124 -15.55 6.88 -25.36
C GLY A 124 -16.81 6.51 -26.15
N ALA A 125 -17.29 5.27 -26.03
CA ALA A 125 -18.54 4.83 -26.66
C ALA A 125 -19.76 5.58 -26.13
N SER A 126 -19.82 5.84 -24.82
CA SER A 126 -20.92 6.61 -24.21
C SER A 126 -21.01 8.05 -24.72
N LEU A 127 -19.87 8.69 -25.04
CA LEU A 127 -19.85 10.02 -25.65
C LEU A 127 -20.42 10.03 -27.08
N LEU A 128 -20.37 8.89 -27.76
CA LEU A 128 -20.90 8.70 -29.12
C LEU A 128 -22.33 8.11 -29.12
N GLY A 129 -22.97 8.00 -27.94
CA GLY A 129 -24.30 7.45 -27.81
C GLY A 129 -24.39 5.93 -27.97
N GLY A 130 -23.25 5.21 -27.91
CA GLY A 130 -23.17 3.76 -28.08
C GLY A 130 -22.63 3.04 -26.84
N SER A 131 -22.43 1.72 -26.97
CA SER A 131 -21.76 0.86 -25.99
C SER A 131 -20.53 0.21 -26.61
N ALA A 132 -19.44 0.08 -25.84
CA ALA A 132 -18.26 -0.67 -26.27
C ALA A 132 -18.31 -2.11 -25.76
N PRO A 133 -17.85 -3.09 -26.55
CA PRO A 133 -17.70 -4.46 -26.07
C PRO A 133 -16.64 -4.51 -24.97
N SER A 134 -16.91 -5.29 -23.92
CA SER A 134 -15.88 -5.57 -22.90
C SER A 134 -14.89 -6.59 -23.46
N LEU A 135 -13.62 -6.20 -23.49
CA LEU A 135 -12.52 -7.13 -23.78
C LEU A 135 -12.31 -8.00 -22.53
N GLY A 136 -12.16 -9.30 -22.70
CA GLY A 136 -11.94 -10.26 -21.60
C GLY A 136 -10.57 -10.09 -20.91
N LEU A 137 -10.18 -8.85 -20.59
CA LEU A 137 -8.92 -8.54 -19.93
C LEU A 137 -9.01 -8.90 -18.46
N VAL A 138 -8.19 -9.86 -18.04
CA VAL A 138 -8.05 -10.26 -16.64
C VAL A 138 -6.79 -9.64 -16.07
N LEU A 139 -6.91 -8.99 -14.92
CA LEU A 139 -5.78 -8.41 -14.21
C LEU A 139 -5.02 -9.53 -13.46
N PRO A 140 -3.75 -9.84 -13.83
CA PRO A 140 -2.97 -10.86 -13.12
C PRO A 140 -2.74 -10.48 -11.66
N LEU A 141 -2.75 -11.49 -10.77
CA LEU A 141 -2.50 -11.27 -9.35
C LEU A 141 -1.17 -10.52 -9.13
N GLY A 142 -1.24 -9.46 -8.34
CA GLY A 142 -0.07 -8.69 -7.92
C GLY A 142 0.60 -7.84 -9.00
N ILE A 143 0.03 -7.73 -10.23
CA ILE A 143 0.66 -7.00 -11.33
C ILE A 143 1.01 -5.56 -10.95
N SER A 144 0.15 -4.86 -10.22
CA SER A 144 0.43 -3.51 -9.74
C SER A 144 1.65 -3.48 -8.82
N PHE A 145 1.73 -4.42 -7.87
CA PHE A 145 2.80 -4.47 -6.88
C PHE A 145 4.15 -4.83 -7.50
N TYR A 146 4.23 -5.92 -8.30
CA TYR A 146 5.50 -6.29 -8.90
C TYR A 146 5.96 -5.32 -10.00
N THR A 147 5.04 -4.60 -10.66
CA THR A 147 5.40 -3.52 -11.59
C THR A 147 6.05 -2.36 -10.83
N PHE A 148 5.43 -1.85 -9.74
CA PHE A 148 6.04 -0.80 -8.91
C PHE A 148 7.40 -1.22 -8.35
N GLN A 149 7.52 -2.46 -7.87
CA GLN A 149 8.76 -3.01 -7.34
C GLN A 149 9.87 -3.07 -8.41
N SER A 150 9.55 -3.58 -9.60
CA SER A 150 10.47 -3.68 -10.73
C SER A 150 10.86 -2.31 -11.28
N MET A 151 9.89 -1.39 -11.41
CA MET A 151 10.19 -0.03 -11.87
C MET A 151 11.02 0.76 -10.85
N GLY A 152 10.78 0.56 -9.55
CA GLY A 152 11.64 1.11 -8.50
C GLY A 152 13.10 0.66 -8.65
N TYR A 153 13.32 -0.64 -8.88
CA TYR A 153 14.65 -1.18 -9.17
C TYR A 153 15.28 -0.55 -10.42
N LEU A 154 14.54 -0.45 -11.54
CA LEU A 154 15.03 0.14 -12.78
C LEU A 154 15.45 1.60 -12.59
N ILE A 155 14.64 2.38 -11.87
CA ILE A 155 14.93 3.79 -11.54
C ILE A 155 16.19 3.91 -10.69
N ASP A 156 16.34 3.04 -9.69
CA ASP A 156 17.50 3.04 -8.79
C ASP A 156 18.79 2.69 -9.55
N VAL A 157 18.77 1.68 -10.45
CA VAL A 157 19.91 1.36 -11.33
C VAL A 157 20.20 2.52 -12.29
N TYR A 158 19.19 3.11 -12.93
CA TYR A 158 19.36 4.26 -13.79
C TYR A 158 19.98 5.47 -13.07
N ASN A 159 19.65 5.67 -11.79
CA ASN A 159 20.24 6.72 -10.96
C ASN A 159 21.60 6.34 -10.38
N GLY A 160 22.06 5.10 -10.58
CA GLY A 160 23.37 4.63 -10.11
C GLY A 160 23.43 4.34 -8.61
N LYS A 161 22.28 4.04 -7.98
CA LYS A 161 22.21 3.73 -6.56
C LYS A 161 22.92 2.40 -6.25
N TYR A 162 22.81 1.41 -7.15
CA TYR A 162 23.51 0.13 -7.08
C TYR A 162 23.71 -0.46 -8.49
N ALA A 163 24.60 -1.46 -8.59
CA ALA A 163 24.82 -2.19 -9.83
C ALA A 163 23.62 -3.12 -10.12
N PRO A 164 23.32 -3.40 -11.40
CA PRO A 164 22.25 -4.31 -11.75
C PRO A 164 22.57 -5.75 -11.36
N GLU A 165 21.56 -6.51 -10.95
CA GLU A 165 21.66 -7.95 -10.72
C GLU A 165 21.97 -8.67 -12.05
N LYS A 166 23.02 -9.48 -12.06
CA LYS A 166 23.46 -10.21 -13.24
C LYS A 166 22.72 -11.53 -13.45
N ASN A 167 22.27 -12.15 -12.37
CA ASN A 167 21.57 -13.42 -12.41
C ASN A 167 20.06 -13.20 -12.59
N PRO A 168 19.48 -13.59 -13.76
CA PRO A 168 18.06 -13.41 -14.02
C PRO A 168 17.17 -14.19 -13.04
N ALA A 169 17.61 -15.34 -12.53
CA ALA A 169 16.83 -16.14 -11.60
C ALA A 169 16.74 -15.49 -10.21
N LYS A 170 17.81 -14.83 -9.74
CA LYS A 170 17.77 -14.05 -8.49
C LYS A 170 16.86 -12.84 -8.61
N PHE A 171 16.95 -12.15 -9.76
CA PHE A 171 16.02 -11.04 -10.03
C PHE A 171 14.57 -11.53 -10.15
N ALA A 172 14.34 -12.69 -10.79
CA ALA A 172 13.03 -13.32 -10.87
C ALA A 172 12.46 -13.64 -9.48
N LEU A 173 13.29 -14.17 -8.56
CA LEU A 173 12.88 -14.40 -7.17
C LEU A 173 12.47 -13.09 -6.47
N PHE A 174 13.25 -12.02 -6.64
CA PHE A 174 12.91 -10.70 -6.09
C PHE A 174 11.54 -10.22 -6.57
N VAL A 175 11.23 -10.37 -7.86
CA VAL A 175 9.95 -9.94 -8.45
C VAL A 175 8.79 -10.83 -8.02
N SER A 176 9.03 -12.15 -7.90
CA SER A 176 7.98 -13.16 -7.72
C SER A 176 7.80 -13.67 -6.31
N PHE A 177 8.53 -13.18 -5.31
CA PHE A 177 8.50 -13.71 -3.94
C PHE A 177 7.06 -13.85 -3.42
N PHE A 178 6.60 -15.10 -3.27
CA PHE A 178 5.17 -15.44 -3.17
C PHE A 178 4.42 -14.76 -2.02
N PRO A 179 5.00 -14.51 -0.82
CA PRO A 179 4.28 -13.81 0.22
C PRO A 179 3.91 -12.37 -0.16
N GLN A 180 4.76 -11.71 -0.98
CA GLN A 180 4.53 -10.34 -1.41
C GLN A 180 3.53 -10.18 -2.54
N LEU A 181 3.40 -11.19 -3.44
CA LEU A 181 2.56 -11.09 -4.63
C LEU A 181 1.08 -10.87 -4.31
N ILE A 182 0.61 -11.30 -3.14
CA ILE A 182 -0.80 -11.23 -2.76
C ILE A 182 -1.19 -9.82 -2.29
N GLN A 183 -0.45 -9.29 -1.32
CA GLN A 183 -0.76 -8.02 -0.66
C GLN A 183 0.46 -7.48 0.11
N GLY A 184 1.67 -7.90 -0.27
CA GLY A 184 2.89 -7.53 0.44
C GLY A 184 3.26 -6.05 0.30
N PRO A 185 4.17 -5.55 1.14
CA PRO A 185 4.72 -4.21 0.97
C PRO A 185 5.52 -4.13 -0.34
N ILE A 186 5.50 -2.97 -1.00
CA ILE A 186 6.32 -2.71 -2.19
C ILE A 186 7.79 -2.65 -1.74
N ALA A 187 8.53 -3.75 -1.95
CA ALA A 187 9.89 -3.87 -1.45
C ALA A 187 10.90 -3.09 -2.31
N ARG A 188 11.96 -2.65 -1.67
CA ARG A 188 13.16 -2.13 -2.34
C ARG A 188 14.13 -3.28 -2.60
N PHE A 189 14.81 -3.24 -3.75
CA PHE A 189 15.75 -4.28 -4.13
C PHE A 189 16.87 -4.44 -3.11
N ASP A 190 17.47 -3.33 -2.68
CA ASP A 190 18.54 -3.29 -1.69
C ASP A 190 18.15 -3.78 -0.28
N GLN A 191 16.85 -3.83 0.03
CA GLN A 191 16.36 -4.30 1.33
C GLN A 191 15.95 -5.77 1.34
N LEU A 192 15.49 -6.29 0.21
CA LEU A 192 14.91 -7.62 0.14
C LEU A 192 15.83 -8.67 -0.53
N GLU A 193 16.50 -8.31 -1.63
CA GLU A 193 17.28 -9.25 -2.43
C GLU A 193 18.32 -9.99 -1.60
N SER A 194 19.09 -9.27 -0.80
CA SER A 194 20.10 -9.88 0.06
C SER A 194 19.54 -10.92 1.03
N GLN A 195 18.34 -10.69 1.56
CA GLN A 195 17.67 -11.65 2.44
C GLN A 195 17.17 -12.88 1.68
N LEU A 196 16.71 -12.72 0.43
CA LEU A 196 16.21 -13.83 -0.39
C LEU A 196 17.31 -14.79 -0.82
N VAL A 197 18.52 -14.28 -1.09
CA VAL A 197 19.63 -15.09 -1.58
C VAL A 197 20.57 -15.58 -0.48
N THR A 198 20.57 -14.94 0.69
CA THR A 198 21.34 -15.39 1.86
C THR A 198 20.58 -16.52 2.56
N PRO A 199 21.23 -17.66 2.81
CA PRO A 199 20.57 -18.76 3.48
C PRO A 199 20.36 -18.46 4.97
N HIS A 200 19.12 -18.58 5.45
CA HIS A 200 18.75 -18.40 6.85
C HIS A 200 18.81 -19.74 7.59
N ARG A 201 19.40 -19.78 8.78
CA ARG A 201 19.36 -20.95 9.67
C ARG A 201 17.98 -21.04 10.35
N PHE A 202 17.64 -22.23 10.82
CA PHE A 202 16.43 -22.45 11.62
C PHE A 202 16.51 -21.61 12.91
N ASP A 203 15.51 -20.78 13.10
CA ASP A 203 15.36 -19.89 14.26
C ASP A 203 13.94 -20.05 14.81
N LEU A 204 13.81 -20.75 15.94
CA LEU A 204 12.53 -21.04 16.56
C LEU A 204 11.84 -19.75 17.04
N ASP A 205 12.59 -18.79 17.60
CA ASP A 205 12.05 -17.52 18.06
C ASP A 205 11.48 -16.70 16.89
N GLY A 206 12.20 -16.67 15.77
CA GLY A 206 11.75 -16.03 14.54
C GLY A 206 10.47 -16.66 13.99
N ILE A 207 10.40 -17.99 13.98
CA ILE A 207 9.19 -18.74 13.54
C ILE A 207 8.02 -18.46 14.48
N GLU A 208 8.21 -18.52 15.80
CA GLU A 208 7.16 -18.21 16.78
C GLU A 208 6.62 -16.80 16.62
N ARG A 209 7.50 -15.82 16.41
CA ARG A 209 7.12 -14.42 16.11
C ARG A 209 6.34 -14.30 14.79
N GLY A 210 6.71 -15.09 13.79
CA GLY A 210 6.01 -15.18 12.51
C GLY A 210 4.60 -15.74 12.67
N LEU A 211 4.45 -16.87 13.38
CA LEU A 211 3.16 -17.50 13.67
C LEU A 211 2.22 -16.58 14.46
N LEU A 212 2.73 -15.88 15.48
CA LEU A 212 1.96 -14.89 16.22
C LEU A 212 1.46 -13.75 15.32
N LEU A 213 2.29 -13.30 14.40
CA LEU A 213 1.91 -12.25 13.46
C LEU A 213 0.87 -12.75 12.45
N MET A 214 1.00 -14.00 11.98
CA MET A 214 0.01 -14.65 11.12
C MET A 214 -1.34 -14.77 11.83
N LEU A 215 -1.36 -15.21 13.08
CA LEU A 215 -2.59 -15.32 13.90
C LEU A 215 -3.24 -13.94 14.10
N TRP A 216 -2.45 -12.91 14.38
CA TRP A 216 -2.94 -11.53 14.49
C TRP A 216 -3.50 -11.00 13.17
N GLY A 217 -2.83 -11.28 12.05
CA GLY A 217 -3.30 -10.96 10.70
C GLY A 217 -4.62 -11.67 10.38
N TRP A 218 -4.71 -12.95 10.72
CA TRP A 218 -5.92 -13.75 10.56
C TRP A 218 -7.09 -13.22 11.38
N PHE A 219 -6.86 -12.89 12.64
CA PHE A 219 -7.85 -12.25 13.51
C PHE A 219 -8.41 -10.97 12.88
N LYS A 220 -7.55 -10.07 12.42
CA LYS A 220 -7.98 -8.84 11.76
C LYS A 220 -8.81 -9.12 10.51
N LYS A 221 -8.33 -10.01 9.64
CA LYS A 221 -9.01 -10.33 8.38
C LYS A 221 -10.32 -11.06 8.61
N LYS A 222 -10.29 -12.17 9.37
CA LYS A 222 -11.44 -13.08 9.45
C LYS A 222 -12.47 -12.70 10.51
N VAL A 223 -12.04 -12.19 11.64
CA VAL A 223 -12.97 -11.84 12.72
C VAL A 223 -13.52 -10.42 12.54
N ILE A 224 -12.69 -9.48 12.09
CA ILE A 224 -13.11 -8.08 11.98
C ILE A 224 -13.53 -7.74 10.54
N ALA A 225 -12.60 -7.84 9.57
CA ALA A 225 -12.82 -7.28 8.25
C ALA A 225 -13.93 -7.97 7.47
N ASP A 226 -13.90 -9.31 7.38
CA ASP A 226 -14.91 -10.06 6.63
C ASP A 226 -16.31 -9.88 7.23
N ARG A 227 -16.40 -9.77 8.57
CA ARG A 227 -17.68 -9.55 9.26
C ARG A 227 -18.19 -8.12 9.07
N ALA A 228 -17.32 -7.11 9.18
CA ALA A 228 -17.70 -5.72 8.98
C ALA A 228 -18.13 -5.45 7.52
N LEU A 229 -17.61 -6.22 6.53
CA LEU A 229 -17.92 -6.06 5.13
C LEU A 229 -19.42 -6.20 4.84
N SER A 230 -20.13 -7.13 5.48
CA SER A 230 -21.58 -7.33 5.27
C SER A 230 -22.39 -6.06 5.53
N LEU A 231 -22.10 -5.36 6.64
CA LEU A 231 -22.74 -4.08 6.97
C LEU A 231 -22.34 -2.99 5.96
N VAL A 232 -21.06 -2.93 5.59
CA VAL A 232 -20.57 -1.95 4.61
C VAL A 232 -21.28 -2.12 3.27
N GLU A 233 -21.42 -3.36 2.79
CA GLU A 233 -22.14 -3.64 1.54
C GLU A 233 -23.62 -3.27 1.61
N ALA A 234 -24.30 -3.55 2.73
CA ALA A 234 -25.69 -3.17 2.93
C ALA A 234 -25.88 -1.65 2.87
N VAL A 235 -25.05 -0.88 3.59
CA VAL A 235 -25.18 0.58 3.64
C VAL A 235 -24.79 1.25 2.32
N PHE A 236 -23.66 0.87 1.73
CA PHE A 236 -23.18 1.48 0.48
C PHE A 236 -23.92 0.97 -0.76
N GLY A 237 -24.52 -0.22 -0.71
CA GLY A 237 -25.33 -0.77 -1.79
C GLY A 237 -26.75 -0.20 -1.84
N SER A 238 -27.28 0.27 -0.70
CA SER A 238 -28.66 0.78 -0.58
C SER A 238 -28.72 2.13 0.15
N GLN A 239 -27.77 3.02 -0.12
CA GLN A 239 -27.62 4.31 0.55
C GLN A 239 -28.86 5.22 0.48
N SER A 240 -29.73 5.01 -0.51
CA SER A 240 -31.00 5.77 -0.64
C SER A 240 -31.99 5.45 0.48
N ALA A 241 -31.96 4.24 1.03
CA ALA A 241 -32.87 3.76 2.08
C ALA A 241 -32.52 4.31 3.48
N TYR A 242 -31.29 4.82 3.69
CA TYR A 242 -30.80 5.17 5.01
C TYR A 242 -30.63 6.67 5.20
N GLY A 243 -30.87 7.14 6.43
CA GLY A 243 -30.52 8.48 6.90
C GLY A 243 -29.02 8.60 7.24
N GLY A 244 -28.60 9.83 7.49
CA GLY A 244 -27.19 10.14 7.75
C GLY A 244 -26.57 9.39 8.93
N ALA A 245 -27.35 9.07 9.99
CA ALA A 245 -26.84 8.34 11.14
C ALA A 245 -26.38 6.92 10.78
N VAL A 246 -27.17 6.18 10.00
CA VAL A 246 -26.82 4.83 9.52
C VAL A 246 -25.65 4.90 8.52
N ILE A 247 -25.64 5.94 7.67
CA ILE A 247 -24.51 6.18 6.75
C ILE A 247 -23.21 6.38 7.52
N VAL A 248 -23.20 7.16 8.62
CA VAL A 248 -22.03 7.34 9.49
C VAL A 248 -21.57 5.99 10.08
N VAL A 249 -22.51 5.16 10.56
CA VAL A 249 -22.18 3.81 11.01
C VAL A 249 -21.51 3.02 9.88
N GLY A 250 -22.05 3.03 8.67
CA GLY A 250 -21.47 2.38 7.50
C GLY A 250 -20.04 2.83 7.20
N VAL A 251 -19.77 4.14 7.28
CA VAL A 251 -18.43 4.72 7.04
C VAL A 251 -17.44 4.34 8.16
N LEU A 252 -17.88 4.31 9.41
CA LEU A 252 -17.05 3.86 10.53
C LEU A 252 -16.71 2.36 10.42
N PHE A 253 -17.68 1.54 10.02
CA PHE A 253 -17.44 0.13 9.72
C PHE A 253 -16.54 -0.05 8.51
N TYR A 254 -16.63 0.80 7.49
CA TYR A 254 -15.71 0.78 6.37
C TYR A 254 -14.28 1.14 6.80
N SER A 255 -14.09 2.13 7.66
CA SER A 255 -12.79 2.43 8.25
C SER A 255 -12.18 1.23 8.98
N LEU A 256 -12.99 0.56 9.79
CA LEU A 256 -12.58 -0.64 10.53
C LEU A 256 -12.25 -1.79 9.57
N GLN A 257 -13.14 -2.06 8.61
CA GLN A 257 -13.02 -3.12 7.61
C GLN A 257 -11.76 -2.94 6.75
N GLN A 258 -11.55 -1.76 6.18
CA GLN A 258 -10.42 -1.47 5.30
C GLN A 258 -9.09 -1.58 6.05
N TYR A 259 -9.01 -1.05 7.27
CA TYR A 259 -7.81 -1.19 8.09
C TYR A 259 -7.53 -2.64 8.50
N ALA A 260 -8.56 -3.36 8.94
CA ALA A 260 -8.41 -4.74 9.39
C ALA A 260 -8.09 -5.69 8.21
N ASP A 261 -8.71 -5.51 7.04
CA ASP A 261 -8.43 -6.29 5.84
C ASP A 261 -6.99 -6.08 5.36
N PHE A 262 -6.63 -4.83 5.10
CA PHE A 262 -5.34 -4.54 4.50
C PHE A 262 -4.18 -4.77 5.47
N SER A 263 -4.27 -4.25 6.69
CA SER A 263 -3.20 -4.52 7.66
C SER A 263 -3.15 -5.98 8.11
N GLY A 264 -4.30 -6.68 8.11
CA GLY A 264 -4.37 -8.11 8.41
C GLY A 264 -3.67 -8.96 7.36
N GLY A 265 -3.90 -8.65 6.08
CA GLY A 265 -3.19 -9.32 4.98
C GLY A 265 -1.68 -9.06 5.01
N ILE A 266 -1.27 -7.81 5.28
CA ILE A 266 0.17 -7.46 5.44
C ILE A 266 0.79 -8.23 6.60
N ASP A 267 0.13 -8.33 7.75
CA ASP A 267 0.66 -9.07 8.90
C ASP A 267 0.76 -10.58 8.59
N LEU A 268 -0.24 -11.13 7.89
CA LEU A 268 -0.23 -12.53 7.48
C LEU A 268 0.97 -12.84 6.57
N VAL A 269 1.15 -12.06 5.49
CA VAL A 269 2.25 -12.31 4.54
C VAL A 269 3.62 -11.99 5.14
N THR A 270 3.71 -11.03 6.05
CA THR A 270 4.93 -10.73 6.81
C THR A 270 5.28 -11.88 7.75
N GLY A 271 4.28 -12.44 8.44
CA GLY A 271 4.46 -13.62 9.28
C GLY A 271 4.90 -14.84 8.47
N ILE A 272 4.31 -15.07 7.28
CA ILE A 272 4.74 -16.13 6.36
C ILE A 272 6.21 -15.92 5.95
N ALA A 273 6.63 -14.70 5.58
CA ALA A 273 8.02 -14.43 5.24
C ALA A 273 8.97 -14.73 6.41
N GLN A 274 8.55 -14.43 7.65
CA GLN A 274 9.34 -14.74 8.86
C GLN A 274 9.54 -16.25 9.08
N LEU A 275 8.65 -17.12 8.58
CA LEU A 275 8.87 -18.57 8.62
C LEU A 275 10.13 -18.99 7.83
N PHE A 276 10.55 -18.19 6.86
CA PHE A 276 11.77 -18.40 6.07
C PHE A 276 12.96 -17.55 6.54
N GLY A 277 12.82 -16.84 7.67
CA GLY A 277 13.83 -15.91 8.19
C GLY A 277 13.85 -14.55 7.50
N ILE A 278 12.89 -14.24 6.61
CA ILE A 278 12.85 -13.03 5.79
C ILE A 278 11.95 -11.99 6.48
N GLN A 279 12.44 -10.76 6.60
CA GLN A 279 11.70 -9.64 7.19
C GLN A 279 11.26 -8.65 6.12
N LEU A 280 9.94 -8.48 5.98
CA LEU A 280 9.37 -7.49 5.09
C LEU A 280 9.29 -6.11 5.75
N ALA A 281 9.30 -5.06 4.93
CA ALA A 281 9.18 -3.70 5.42
C ALA A 281 7.80 -3.44 6.06
N PRO A 282 7.72 -2.65 7.14
CA PRO A 282 6.44 -2.32 7.76
C PRO A 282 5.57 -1.49 6.80
N ASN A 283 4.27 -1.80 6.75
CA ASN A 283 3.34 -1.10 5.88
C ASN A 283 2.26 -0.32 6.65
N PHE A 284 2.06 -0.61 7.93
CA PHE A 284 1.14 0.08 8.84
C PHE A 284 1.78 0.38 10.20
N LYS A 285 1.46 1.58 10.73
CA LYS A 285 1.91 2.01 12.08
C LYS A 285 0.79 2.75 12.81
N ARG A 286 -0.29 2.03 13.16
CA ARG A 286 -1.44 2.56 13.92
C ARG A 286 -1.99 3.89 13.33
N PRO A 287 -2.45 3.88 12.08
CA PRO A 287 -2.77 5.11 11.34
C PRO A 287 -3.89 5.95 11.97
N TYR A 288 -4.84 5.34 12.67
CA TYR A 288 -5.93 6.07 13.30
C TYR A 288 -5.55 6.83 14.59
N PHE A 289 -4.31 6.70 15.05
CA PHE A 289 -3.73 7.58 16.09
C PHE A 289 -3.00 8.80 15.52
N SER A 290 -3.15 9.08 14.25
CA SER A 290 -2.47 10.19 13.57
C SER A 290 -3.02 11.55 13.97
N VAL A 291 -2.13 12.51 14.16
CA VAL A 291 -2.46 13.88 14.58
C VAL A 291 -2.62 14.86 13.40
N SER A 292 -2.40 14.41 12.17
CA SER A 292 -2.61 15.16 10.93
C SER A 292 -2.75 14.20 9.74
N LEU A 293 -3.34 14.67 8.62
CA LEU A 293 -3.45 13.86 7.41
C LEU A 293 -2.07 13.44 6.86
N GLY A 294 -1.07 14.31 6.95
CA GLY A 294 0.31 13.94 6.58
C GLY A 294 0.92 12.89 7.51
N ASP A 295 0.55 12.86 8.79
CA ASP A 295 0.95 11.79 9.72
C ASP A 295 0.22 10.48 9.42
N PHE A 296 -1.07 10.55 9.05
CA PHE A 296 -1.85 9.39 8.61
C PHE A 296 -1.18 8.69 7.43
N TRP A 297 -0.81 9.39 6.37
CA TRP A 297 -0.16 8.82 5.20
C TRP A 297 1.28 8.35 5.43
N ARG A 298 1.95 8.79 6.49
CA ARG A 298 3.21 8.19 6.95
C ARG A 298 3.04 6.88 7.71
N ARG A 299 1.80 6.58 8.16
CA ARG A 299 1.45 5.40 8.95
C ARG A 299 0.56 4.41 8.20
N TRP A 300 -0.07 4.82 7.12
CA TRP A 300 -0.93 4.04 6.22
C TRP A 300 -0.20 3.75 4.93
N HIS A 301 -0.18 2.46 4.51
CA HIS A 301 0.44 2.00 3.25
C HIS A 301 1.83 2.60 3.01
N ILE A 302 2.71 2.44 4.00
CA ILE A 302 4.01 3.12 4.12
C ILE A 302 4.89 2.87 2.89
N SER A 303 4.88 1.64 2.35
CA SER A 303 5.70 1.27 1.19
C SER A 303 5.29 2.01 -0.09
N LEU A 304 3.98 2.18 -0.34
CA LEU A 304 3.48 3.00 -1.46
C LEU A 304 3.82 4.47 -1.25
N GLY A 305 3.60 5.00 -0.05
CA GLY A 305 3.96 6.39 0.28
C GLY A 305 5.45 6.67 0.07
N ALA A 306 6.32 5.75 0.49
CA ALA A 306 7.76 5.84 0.24
C ALA A 306 8.09 5.78 -1.25
N TRP A 307 7.44 4.88 -2.01
CA TRP A 307 7.63 4.78 -3.45
C TRP A 307 7.23 6.08 -4.17
N MET A 308 6.05 6.60 -3.89
CA MET A 308 5.55 7.85 -4.47
C MET A 308 6.41 9.05 -4.11
N ARG A 309 6.89 9.13 -2.87
CA ARG A 309 7.81 10.18 -2.46
C ARG A 309 9.12 10.16 -3.24
N ASP A 310 9.74 8.98 -3.37
CA ASP A 310 11.09 8.85 -3.91
C ASP A 310 11.11 8.89 -5.43
N TYR A 311 10.08 8.38 -6.11
CA TYR A 311 10.05 8.25 -7.57
C TYR A 311 9.08 9.19 -8.28
N VAL A 312 8.20 9.87 -7.56
CA VAL A 312 7.29 10.87 -8.13
C VAL A 312 7.53 12.25 -7.52
N PHE A 313 7.40 12.38 -6.21
CA PHE A 313 7.47 13.69 -5.54
C PHE A 313 8.83 14.36 -5.70
N TYR A 314 9.92 13.69 -5.33
CA TYR A 314 11.26 14.28 -5.44
C TYR A 314 11.68 14.55 -6.89
N PRO A 315 11.51 13.64 -7.85
CA PRO A 315 11.80 13.96 -9.26
C PRO A 315 11.02 15.16 -9.78
N PHE A 316 9.72 15.28 -9.45
CA PHE A 316 8.91 16.43 -9.79
C PHE A 316 9.45 17.72 -9.16
N ALA A 317 9.72 17.72 -7.86
CA ALA A 317 10.21 18.89 -7.13
C ALA A 317 11.57 19.39 -7.63
N LEU A 318 12.40 18.51 -8.21
CA LEU A 318 13.73 18.82 -8.75
C LEU A 318 13.71 19.23 -10.23
N THR A 319 12.55 19.25 -10.88
CA THR A 319 12.45 19.68 -12.28
C THR A 319 12.84 21.15 -12.47
N ARG A 320 13.39 21.48 -13.64
CA ARG A 320 13.76 22.87 -13.97
C ARG A 320 12.61 23.87 -13.84
N PRO A 321 11.37 23.57 -14.34
CA PRO A 321 10.23 24.47 -14.16
C PRO A 321 9.91 24.75 -12.69
N VAL A 322 9.85 23.72 -11.84
CA VAL A 322 9.56 23.86 -10.42
C VAL A 322 10.66 24.63 -9.69
N SER A 323 11.92 24.36 -10.01
CA SER A 323 13.07 25.11 -9.46
C SER A 323 13.04 26.59 -9.88
N ARG A 324 12.70 26.92 -11.13
CA ARG A 324 12.55 28.31 -11.60
C ARG A 324 11.38 29.01 -10.89
N MET A 325 10.25 28.32 -10.77
CA MET A 325 9.06 28.81 -10.03
C MET A 325 9.43 29.13 -8.57
N SER A 326 10.11 28.20 -7.87
CA SER A 326 10.55 28.40 -6.49
C SER A 326 11.46 29.63 -6.35
N LYS A 327 12.44 29.83 -7.27
CA LYS A 327 13.33 31.00 -7.26
C LYS A 327 12.55 32.31 -7.50
N ALA A 328 11.59 32.33 -8.42
CA ALA A 328 10.75 33.49 -8.70
C ALA A 328 9.85 33.84 -7.50
N LEU A 329 9.23 32.84 -6.89
CA LEU A 329 8.38 33.00 -5.70
C LEU A 329 9.17 33.50 -4.49
N LYS A 330 10.43 33.11 -4.32
CA LYS A 330 11.27 33.58 -3.24
C LYS A 330 11.43 35.10 -3.26
N LYS A 331 11.55 35.69 -4.47
CA LYS A 331 11.65 37.14 -4.64
C LYS A 331 10.33 37.88 -4.43
N LYS A 332 9.17 37.27 -4.84
CA LYS A 332 7.86 37.91 -4.85
C LYS A 332 7.02 37.65 -3.59
N ALA A 333 7.08 36.44 -3.03
CA ALA A 333 6.17 35.99 -1.97
C ALA A 333 6.89 35.41 -0.74
N GLY A 334 8.22 35.51 -0.71
CA GLY A 334 9.03 35.10 0.44
C GLY A 334 9.40 33.61 0.45
N THR A 335 10.24 33.26 1.39
CA THR A 335 10.88 31.93 1.47
C THR A 335 9.89 30.81 1.76
N HIS A 336 8.86 31.08 2.58
CA HIS A 336 7.85 30.06 2.92
C HIS A 336 7.07 29.62 1.68
N ILE A 337 6.47 30.57 0.92
CA ILE A 337 5.69 30.24 -0.29
C ILE A 337 6.57 29.60 -1.36
N ALA A 338 7.81 30.06 -1.51
CA ALA A 338 8.77 29.47 -2.45
C ALA A 338 9.05 27.98 -2.19
N ARG A 339 8.94 27.53 -0.94
CA ARG A 339 9.09 26.13 -0.53
C ARG A 339 7.77 25.39 -0.50
N ALA A 340 6.72 26.01 0.04
CA ALA A 340 5.43 25.37 0.28
C ALA A 340 4.64 25.10 -1.00
N LEU A 341 4.65 26.02 -1.99
CA LEU A 341 3.87 25.82 -3.22
C LEU A 341 4.37 24.68 -4.10
N PRO A 342 5.68 24.50 -4.35
CA PRO A 342 6.19 23.29 -5.02
C PRO A 342 5.82 21.99 -4.30
N ALA A 343 5.89 21.98 -2.97
CA ALA A 343 5.52 20.83 -2.16
C ALA A 343 4.00 20.56 -2.24
N ALA A 344 3.19 21.60 -2.23
CA ALA A 344 1.73 21.50 -2.39
C ALA A 344 1.36 20.87 -3.75
N LEU A 345 1.94 21.38 -4.84
CA LEU A 345 1.72 20.82 -6.18
C LEU A 345 2.22 19.37 -6.29
N GLY A 346 3.35 19.06 -5.66
CA GLY A 346 3.87 17.69 -5.60
C GLY A 346 2.93 16.74 -4.86
N ASN A 347 2.33 17.17 -3.75
CA ASN A 347 1.33 16.39 -3.03
C ASN A 347 0.05 16.15 -3.84
N ILE A 348 -0.46 17.18 -4.53
CA ILE A 348 -1.62 17.03 -5.42
C ILE A 348 -1.29 16.02 -6.55
N LEU A 349 -0.13 16.13 -7.19
CA LEU A 349 0.30 15.20 -8.22
C LEU A 349 0.39 13.76 -7.70
N VAL A 350 1.02 13.56 -6.55
CA VAL A 350 1.17 12.22 -5.93
C VAL A 350 -0.19 11.61 -5.65
N PHE A 351 -1.08 12.34 -5.00
CA PHE A 351 -2.39 11.79 -4.62
C PHE A 351 -3.33 11.63 -5.81
N LEU A 352 -3.21 12.46 -6.85
CA LEU A 352 -3.90 12.24 -8.12
C LEU A 352 -3.46 10.92 -8.77
N LEU A 353 -2.14 10.66 -8.82
CA LEU A 353 -1.60 9.40 -9.34
C LEU A 353 -2.01 8.20 -8.49
N VAL A 354 -2.04 8.33 -7.16
CA VAL A 354 -2.54 7.28 -6.27
C VAL A 354 -4.03 7.01 -6.52
N GLY A 355 -4.85 8.05 -6.68
CA GLY A 355 -6.26 7.90 -7.02
C GLY A 355 -6.47 7.18 -8.35
N VAL A 356 -5.78 7.60 -9.40
CA VAL A 356 -5.79 6.92 -10.71
C VAL A 356 -5.31 5.46 -10.56
N TRP A 357 -4.27 5.20 -9.78
CA TRP A 357 -3.79 3.84 -9.55
C TRP A 357 -4.84 2.94 -8.86
N HIS A 358 -5.67 3.47 -7.97
CA HIS A 358 -6.77 2.72 -7.35
C HIS A 358 -7.81 2.25 -8.38
N GLY A 359 -8.15 3.07 -9.36
CA GLY A 359 -9.10 2.68 -10.40
C GLY A 359 -9.38 3.76 -11.43
N ALA A 360 -10.11 3.37 -12.49
CA ALA A 360 -10.50 4.27 -13.57
C ALA A 360 -11.73 5.15 -13.23
N GLN A 361 -12.43 4.84 -12.14
CA GLN A 361 -13.64 5.57 -11.76
C GLN A 361 -13.30 6.95 -11.19
N MET A 362 -14.14 7.93 -11.48
CA MET A 362 -13.95 9.32 -11.08
C MET A 362 -13.95 9.53 -9.55
N ASN A 363 -14.61 8.65 -8.80
CA ASN A 363 -14.59 8.66 -7.34
C ASN A 363 -13.17 8.53 -6.77
N TYR A 364 -12.32 7.67 -7.34
CA TYR A 364 -10.90 7.55 -6.94
C TYR A 364 -10.08 8.79 -7.29
N VAL A 365 -10.35 9.41 -8.44
CA VAL A 365 -9.71 10.69 -8.82
C VAL A 365 -10.07 11.77 -7.80
N LEU A 366 -11.35 11.89 -7.42
CA LEU A 366 -11.80 12.83 -6.41
C LEU A 366 -11.26 12.52 -5.02
N TRP A 367 -11.20 11.25 -4.63
CA TRP A 367 -10.55 10.81 -3.40
C TRP A 367 -9.07 11.24 -3.35
N GLY A 368 -8.36 11.04 -4.45
CA GLY A 368 -6.97 11.48 -4.59
C GLY A 368 -6.85 13.01 -4.50
N LEU A 369 -7.65 13.75 -5.25
CA LEU A 369 -7.67 15.23 -5.18
C LEU A 369 -8.01 15.74 -3.78
N TYR A 370 -9.00 15.16 -3.11
CA TYR A 370 -9.36 15.48 -1.73
C TYR A 370 -8.14 15.42 -0.80
N ASN A 371 -7.44 14.29 -0.81
CA ASN A 371 -6.24 14.11 0.02
C ASN A 371 -5.10 15.07 -0.39
N GLY A 372 -4.84 15.19 -1.69
CA GLY A 372 -3.80 16.05 -2.23
C GLY A 372 -4.01 17.52 -1.90
N VAL A 373 -5.26 18.03 -2.03
CA VAL A 373 -5.62 19.41 -1.73
C VAL A 373 -5.49 19.71 -0.24
N ILE A 374 -5.96 18.83 0.66
CA ILE A 374 -5.81 19.04 2.11
C ILE A 374 -4.34 19.06 2.51
N LEU A 375 -3.50 18.17 1.96
CA LEU A 375 -2.07 18.17 2.22
C LEU A 375 -1.38 19.43 1.68
N ALA A 376 -1.78 19.87 0.48
CA ALA A 376 -1.30 21.11 -0.11
C ALA A 376 -1.69 22.34 0.76
N PHE A 377 -2.94 22.41 1.19
CA PHE A 377 -3.40 23.45 2.10
C PHE A 377 -2.62 23.44 3.42
N THR A 378 -2.43 22.25 4.02
CA THR A 378 -1.65 22.12 5.26
C THR A 378 -0.22 22.65 5.12
N ALA A 379 0.43 22.42 3.97
CA ALA A 379 1.78 22.94 3.71
C ALA A 379 1.80 24.48 3.58
N LEU A 380 0.76 25.06 2.98
CA LEU A 380 0.66 26.51 2.82
C LEU A 380 0.37 27.25 4.14
N VAL A 381 -0.44 26.64 5.01
CA VAL A 381 -0.82 27.24 6.31
C VAL A 381 0.11 26.86 7.48
N GLU A 382 1.22 26.17 7.22
CA GLU A 382 2.22 25.82 8.24
C GLU A 382 2.62 26.99 9.17
N PRO A 383 2.85 28.24 8.68
CA PRO A 383 3.17 29.36 9.54
C PRO A 383 2.07 29.73 10.53
N VAL A 384 0.79 29.52 10.16
CA VAL A 384 -0.35 29.77 11.05
C VAL A 384 -0.31 28.79 12.23
N TYR A 385 -0.09 27.51 11.95
CA TYR A 385 0.06 26.49 13.00
C TYR A 385 1.28 26.77 13.90
N LYS A 386 2.39 27.22 13.32
CA LYS A 386 3.57 27.60 14.10
C LYS A 386 3.24 28.77 15.04
N ARG A 387 2.64 29.84 14.53
CA ARG A 387 2.21 30.99 15.35
C ARG A 387 1.22 30.60 16.45
N MET A 388 0.30 29.67 16.16
CA MET A 388 -0.63 29.16 17.18
C MET A 388 0.13 28.40 18.29
N ASN A 389 1.09 27.56 17.93
CA ASN A 389 1.92 26.85 18.91
C ASN A 389 2.76 27.81 19.78
N ASP A 390 3.31 28.87 19.14
CA ASP A 390 4.12 29.87 19.84
C ASP A 390 3.25 30.74 20.79
N ARG A 391 2.00 31.05 20.40
CA ARG A 391 1.08 31.87 21.20
C ARG A 391 0.34 31.10 22.29
N LEU A 392 0.06 29.81 22.07
CA LEU A 392 -0.75 28.97 22.95
C LEU A 392 -0.03 27.68 23.32
N PRO A 393 1.21 27.73 23.84
CA PRO A 393 2.04 26.53 24.05
C PRO A 393 1.41 25.57 25.07
N ARG A 394 0.76 26.07 26.13
CA ARG A 394 0.09 25.23 27.14
C ARG A 394 -1.09 24.44 26.54
N LEU A 395 -1.89 25.08 25.67
CA LEU A 395 -3.00 24.43 24.98
C LEU A 395 -2.48 23.37 23.99
N THR A 396 -1.54 23.76 23.13
CA THR A 396 -1.06 22.89 22.05
C THR A 396 -0.22 21.71 22.55
N ALA A 397 0.37 21.79 23.75
CA ALA A 397 1.06 20.70 24.43
C ALA A 397 0.11 19.82 25.28
N SER A 398 -1.15 20.23 25.47
CA SER A 398 -2.07 19.49 26.35
C SER A 398 -2.51 18.15 25.75
N GLY A 399 -2.76 17.15 26.62
CA GLY A 399 -3.30 15.85 26.22
C GLY A 399 -4.66 15.96 25.52
N GLY A 400 -5.52 16.88 25.97
CA GLY A 400 -6.81 17.16 25.35
C GLY A 400 -6.69 17.64 23.91
N PHE A 401 -5.74 18.56 23.65
CA PHE A 401 -5.47 19.01 22.29
C PHE A 401 -4.87 17.92 21.41
N HIS A 402 -4.06 17.03 21.97
CA HIS A 402 -3.55 15.86 21.27
C HIS A 402 -4.68 14.94 20.83
N VAL A 403 -5.63 14.60 21.72
CA VAL A 403 -6.82 13.81 21.40
C VAL A 403 -7.70 14.51 20.36
N PHE A 404 -7.95 15.82 20.51
CA PHE A 404 -8.66 16.60 19.50
C PHE A 404 -8.03 16.48 18.11
N ARG A 405 -6.70 16.56 18.00
CA ARG A 405 -5.99 16.38 16.72
C ARG A 405 -6.18 14.99 16.11
N ILE A 406 -6.18 13.94 16.94
CA ILE A 406 -6.47 12.57 16.48
C ILE A 406 -7.90 12.49 15.94
N LEU A 407 -8.90 12.93 16.72
CA LEU A 407 -10.32 12.87 16.33
C LEU A 407 -10.59 13.68 15.07
N ARG A 408 -10.06 14.91 14.97
CA ARG A 408 -10.15 15.73 13.77
C ARG A 408 -9.53 15.01 12.56
N THR A 409 -8.37 14.39 12.70
CA THR A 409 -7.70 13.68 11.61
C THR A 409 -8.51 12.45 11.21
N PHE A 410 -9.02 11.70 12.16
CA PHE A 410 -9.91 10.57 11.93
C PHE A 410 -11.17 10.99 11.15
N LEU A 411 -11.79 12.10 11.53
CA LEU A 411 -12.94 12.67 10.81
C LEU A 411 -12.58 13.03 9.35
N VAL A 412 -11.47 13.72 9.14
CA VAL A 412 -11.00 14.09 7.79
C VAL A 412 -10.77 12.84 6.93
N VAL A 413 -10.15 11.79 7.49
CA VAL A 413 -9.95 10.53 6.78
C VAL A 413 -11.28 9.87 6.43
N ASN A 414 -12.25 9.85 7.37
CA ASN A 414 -13.58 9.26 7.16
C ASN A 414 -14.38 10.00 6.09
N ILE A 415 -14.27 11.33 5.96
CA ILE A 415 -14.87 12.06 4.85
C ILE A 415 -14.29 11.59 3.50
N GLY A 416 -13.00 11.29 3.44
CA GLY A 416 -12.37 10.70 2.26
C GLY A 416 -12.94 9.33 1.87
N TRP A 417 -13.34 8.52 2.86
CA TRP A 417 -13.87 7.17 2.62
C TRP A 417 -15.22 7.13 1.91
N TYR A 418 -16.01 8.20 1.92
CA TYR A 418 -17.22 8.30 1.09
C TYR A 418 -16.87 8.18 -0.40
N PHE A 419 -15.81 8.86 -0.84
CA PHE A 419 -15.37 8.81 -2.23
C PHE A 419 -14.66 7.50 -2.54
N ASP A 420 -13.88 6.96 -1.63
CA ASP A 420 -13.13 5.71 -1.85
C ASP A 420 -14.05 4.49 -2.04
N ARG A 421 -15.16 4.42 -1.29
CA ARG A 421 -16.06 3.25 -1.30
C ARG A 421 -17.22 3.35 -2.30
N CYS A 422 -17.75 4.54 -2.58
CA CYS A 422 -18.84 4.69 -3.54
C CYS A 422 -18.36 4.44 -4.97
N VAL A 423 -19.19 3.77 -5.76
CA VAL A 423 -18.91 3.55 -7.19
C VAL A 423 -19.14 4.84 -7.99
N ARG A 424 -20.22 5.57 -7.69
CA ARG A 424 -20.55 6.83 -8.38
C ARG A 424 -20.29 8.02 -7.47
N VAL A 425 -19.76 9.08 -8.07
CA VAL A 425 -19.48 10.35 -7.38
C VAL A 425 -20.77 10.97 -6.79
N SER A 426 -21.89 10.86 -7.52
CA SER A 426 -23.20 11.33 -7.05
C SER A 426 -23.61 10.68 -5.73
N ASP A 427 -23.34 9.39 -5.58
CA ASP A 427 -23.70 8.64 -4.37
C ASP A 427 -22.89 9.12 -3.17
N ALA A 428 -21.58 9.39 -3.36
CA ALA A 428 -20.73 9.92 -2.31
C ALA A 428 -21.24 11.30 -1.81
N PHE A 429 -21.60 12.20 -2.74
CA PHE A 429 -22.16 13.49 -2.36
C PHE A 429 -23.55 13.38 -1.73
N ALA A 430 -24.42 12.48 -2.23
CA ALA A 430 -25.73 12.22 -1.62
C ALA A 430 -25.60 11.68 -0.18
N MET A 431 -24.67 10.76 0.06
CA MET A 431 -24.38 10.24 1.40
C MET A 431 -23.84 11.34 2.32
N LEU A 432 -22.92 12.17 1.85
CA LEU A 432 -22.41 13.32 2.61
C LEU A 432 -23.54 14.30 2.93
N HIS A 433 -24.39 14.64 1.95
CA HIS A 433 -25.55 15.51 2.18
C HIS A 433 -26.46 14.95 3.28
N LYS A 434 -26.83 13.66 3.19
CA LYS A 434 -27.66 13.01 4.23
C LYS A 434 -26.99 13.02 5.60
N THR A 435 -25.68 12.82 5.66
CA THR A 435 -24.91 12.84 6.92
C THR A 435 -25.05 14.19 7.64
N PHE A 436 -25.06 15.30 6.91
CA PHE A 436 -25.11 16.64 7.52
C PHE A 436 -26.52 17.22 7.62
N PHE A 437 -27.42 16.91 6.67
CA PHE A 437 -28.72 17.60 6.54
C PHE A 437 -29.95 16.68 6.73
N ALA A 438 -29.76 15.35 6.75
CA ALA A 438 -30.83 14.38 6.96
C ALA A 438 -30.35 13.24 7.89
N PHE A 439 -29.85 13.61 9.08
CA PHE A 439 -29.12 12.71 9.97
C PHE A 439 -29.97 11.53 10.49
N ASN A 440 -31.24 11.76 10.87
CA ASN A 440 -32.20 10.75 11.34
C ASN A 440 -31.65 9.76 12.38
N ALA A 441 -31.31 10.27 13.58
CA ALA A 441 -30.75 9.46 14.66
C ALA A 441 -31.70 8.34 15.14
N ARG A 442 -33.03 8.42 14.87
CA ARG A 442 -34.01 7.39 15.27
C ARG A 442 -33.66 6.03 14.67
N GLN A 443 -33.10 6.00 13.46
CA GLN A 443 -32.71 4.76 12.78
C GLN A 443 -31.63 3.95 13.52
N LEU A 444 -30.95 4.53 14.49
CA LEU A 444 -30.00 3.78 15.34
C LEU A 444 -30.69 2.93 16.39
N PHE A 445 -32.00 3.15 16.64
CA PHE A 445 -32.74 2.54 17.77
C PHE A 445 -34.07 1.89 17.36
N ASP A 446 -34.48 1.98 16.09
CA ASP A 446 -35.77 1.48 15.59
C ASP A 446 -35.71 0.09 14.93
N GLY A 447 -34.57 -0.62 15.09
CA GLY A 447 -34.34 -1.92 14.46
C GLY A 447 -33.69 -1.85 13.07
N THR A 448 -33.45 -0.66 12.51
CA THR A 448 -32.80 -0.51 11.19
C THR A 448 -31.42 -1.18 11.17
N LEU A 449 -30.65 -1.11 12.27
CA LEU A 449 -29.33 -1.75 12.36
C LEU A 449 -29.38 -3.27 12.20
N ASP A 450 -30.48 -3.93 12.59
CA ASP A 450 -30.64 -5.38 12.48
C ASP A 450 -30.85 -5.83 11.01
N THR A 451 -31.21 -4.89 10.13
CA THR A 451 -31.39 -5.13 8.68
C THR A 451 -30.10 -5.03 7.88
N LEU A 452 -28.99 -4.62 8.49
CA LEU A 452 -27.70 -4.37 7.81
C LEU A 452 -26.85 -5.64 7.60
N GLY A 453 -27.47 -6.81 7.57
CA GLY A 453 -26.79 -8.08 7.25
C GLY A 453 -25.95 -8.69 8.40
N LEU A 454 -26.02 -8.13 9.60
CA LEU A 454 -25.36 -8.64 10.81
C LEU A 454 -26.39 -9.06 11.86
N ALA A 455 -26.21 -10.24 12.44
CA ALA A 455 -26.97 -10.67 13.60
C ALA A 455 -26.44 -10.01 14.91
N ALA A 456 -27.25 -9.95 15.96
CA ALA A 456 -26.84 -9.39 17.25
C ALA A 456 -25.55 -10.01 17.81
N LYS A 457 -25.30 -11.30 17.56
CA LYS A 457 -24.03 -11.96 17.92
C LYS A 457 -22.83 -11.37 17.19
N ASP A 458 -22.99 -11.00 15.91
CA ASP A 458 -21.90 -10.45 15.09
C ASP A 458 -21.51 -9.07 15.55
N TYR A 459 -22.47 -8.23 15.94
CA TYR A 459 -22.20 -6.92 16.55
C TYR A 459 -21.42 -7.06 17.85
N ARG A 460 -21.76 -8.04 18.71
CA ARG A 460 -21.03 -8.32 19.96
C ARG A 460 -19.60 -8.78 19.68
N ILE A 461 -19.41 -9.69 18.73
CA ILE A 461 -18.08 -10.16 18.32
C ILE A 461 -17.25 -8.99 17.80
N LEU A 462 -17.81 -8.16 16.89
CA LEU A 462 -17.12 -6.99 16.34
C LEU A 462 -16.77 -5.98 17.42
N LEU A 463 -17.64 -5.75 18.39
CA LEU A 463 -17.36 -4.84 19.52
C LEU A 463 -16.14 -5.35 20.32
N VAL A 464 -16.17 -6.62 20.75
CA VAL A 464 -15.05 -7.22 21.50
C VAL A 464 -13.77 -7.22 20.68
N ALA A 465 -13.84 -7.62 19.40
CA ALA A 465 -12.68 -7.65 18.52
C ALA A 465 -12.10 -6.25 18.27
N THR A 466 -12.95 -5.24 18.12
CA THR A 466 -12.53 -3.84 17.96
C THR A 466 -11.88 -3.31 19.23
N ILE A 467 -12.39 -3.66 20.41
CA ILE A 467 -11.77 -3.31 21.69
C ILE A 467 -10.38 -3.95 21.80
N ILE A 468 -10.24 -5.23 21.46
CA ILE A 468 -8.93 -5.92 21.44
C ILE A 468 -7.97 -5.19 20.47
N LEU A 469 -8.42 -4.88 19.24
CA LEU A 469 -7.63 -4.16 18.25
C LEU A 469 -7.20 -2.78 18.76
N PHE A 470 -8.12 -2.05 19.40
CA PHE A 470 -7.84 -0.73 19.97
C PHE A 470 -6.83 -0.80 21.11
N VAL A 471 -7.03 -1.71 22.09
CA VAL A 471 -6.13 -1.88 23.24
C VAL A 471 -4.72 -2.24 22.77
N VAL A 472 -4.58 -3.22 21.87
CA VAL A 472 -3.28 -3.61 21.30
C VAL A 472 -2.63 -2.44 20.57
N SER A 473 -3.39 -1.70 19.75
CA SER A 473 -2.89 -0.54 19.04
C SER A 473 -2.46 0.59 19.99
N PHE A 474 -3.23 0.82 21.06
CA PHE A 474 -2.92 1.81 22.10
C PHE A 474 -1.64 1.45 22.86
N MET A 475 -1.49 0.17 23.28
CA MET A 475 -0.26 -0.30 23.92
C MET A 475 0.95 -0.12 23.01
N GLN A 476 0.81 -0.45 21.73
CA GLN A 476 1.88 -0.23 20.74
C GLN A 476 2.20 1.26 20.52
N GLU A 477 1.20 2.16 20.58
CA GLU A 477 1.44 3.61 20.49
C GLU A 477 2.21 4.13 21.70
N ARG A 478 2.05 3.48 22.85
CA ARG A 478 2.85 3.71 24.07
C ARG A 478 4.22 3.03 24.05
N GLY A 479 4.63 2.41 22.93
CA GLY A 479 5.95 1.79 22.76
C GLY A 479 6.05 0.33 23.19
N VAL A 480 4.94 -0.30 23.61
CA VAL A 480 4.93 -1.73 24.00
C VAL A 480 5.08 -2.60 22.74
N LYS A 481 6.08 -3.46 22.72
CA LYS A 481 6.27 -4.48 21.69
C LYS A 481 5.46 -5.72 22.08
N ILE A 482 4.22 -5.83 21.62
CA ILE A 482 3.24 -6.83 22.07
C ILE A 482 3.78 -8.27 21.95
N ARG A 483 4.46 -8.63 20.87
CA ARG A 483 5.02 -9.99 20.72
C ARG A 483 6.09 -10.26 21.77
N ASP A 484 7.00 -9.32 22.01
CA ASP A 484 8.02 -9.45 23.06
C ASP A 484 7.37 -9.49 24.45
N PHE A 485 6.33 -8.68 24.67
CA PHE A 485 5.56 -8.68 25.91
C PHE A 485 4.91 -10.03 26.20
N VAL A 486 4.29 -10.66 25.20
CA VAL A 486 3.66 -12.00 25.35
C VAL A 486 4.74 -13.07 25.55
N LEU A 487 5.80 -13.07 24.73
CA LEU A 487 6.85 -14.08 24.78
C LEU A 487 7.71 -14.01 26.05
N SER A 488 7.78 -12.86 26.72
CA SER A 488 8.49 -12.70 28.00
C SER A 488 7.71 -13.21 29.22
N ARG A 489 6.46 -13.66 29.08
CA ARG A 489 5.65 -14.15 30.20
C ARG A 489 6.01 -15.60 30.58
N PRO A 490 5.76 -16.00 31.83
CA PRO A 490 5.88 -17.40 32.23
C PRO A 490 5.11 -18.32 31.30
N LEU A 491 5.66 -19.51 31.05
CA LEU A 491 5.17 -20.43 30.01
C LEU A 491 3.65 -20.71 30.14
N ALA A 492 3.16 -20.96 31.35
CA ALA A 492 1.75 -21.23 31.59
C ALA A 492 0.84 -20.06 31.21
N LEU A 493 1.22 -18.83 31.59
CA LEU A 493 0.45 -17.63 31.25
C LEU A 493 0.51 -17.35 29.73
N ARG A 494 1.68 -17.52 29.12
CA ARG A 494 1.86 -17.39 27.66
C ARG A 494 0.93 -18.34 26.91
N TRP A 495 0.92 -19.62 27.26
CA TRP A 495 0.05 -20.61 26.63
C TRP A 495 -1.44 -20.35 26.90
N ALA A 496 -1.80 -19.97 28.12
CA ALA A 496 -3.18 -19.62 28.43
C ALA A 496 -3.70 -18.48 27.57
N VAL A 497 -2.92 -17.40 27.41
CA VAL A 497 -3.29 -16.24 26.57
C VAL A 497 -3.36 -16.66 25.09
N LEU A 498 -2.39 -17.44 24.60
CA LEU A 498 -2.37 -17.88 23.21
C LEU A 498 -3.53 -18.82 22.90
N TYR A 499 -3.80 -19.82 23.73
CA TYR A 499 -4.95 -20.71 23.54
C TYR A 499 -6.27 -19.96 23.63
N ALA A 500 -6.43 -19.07 24.59
CA ALA A 500 -7.65 -18.25 24.68
C ALA A 500 -7.86 -17.43 23.41
N PHE A 501 -6.79 -16.84 22.85
CA PHE A 501 -6.87 -16.07 21.61
C PHE A 501 -7.14 -16.96 20.38
N ILE A 502 -6.47 -18.11 20.27
CA ILE A 502 -6.74 -19.10 19.22
C ILE A 502 -8.19 -19.58 19.26
N PHE A 503 -8.68 -19.97 20.45
CA PHE A 503 -10.07 -20.39 20.61
C PHE A 503 -11.05 -19.27 20.28
N PHE A 504 -10.76 -18.04 20.71
CA PHE A 504 -11.59 -16.89 20.33
C PHE A 504 -11.67 -16.72 18.82
N VAL A 505 -10.54 -16.78 18.12
CA VAL A 505 -10.49 -16.68 16.65
C VAL A 505 -11.25 -17.83 16.00
N LEU A 506 -11.04 -19.08 16.44
CA LEU A 506 -11.71 -20.26 15.89
C LEU A 506 -13.22 -20.28 16.18
N ALA A 507 -13.64 -19.91 17.38
CA ALA A 507 -15.05 -19.86 17.75
C ALA A 507 -15.81 -18.73 17.03
N THR A 508 -15.10 -17.67 16.64
CA THR A 508 -15.66 -16.54 15.91
C THR A 508 -15.40 -16.59 14.41
N PHE A 509 -14.61 -17.56 13.95
CA PHE A 509 -14.35 -17.81 12.54
C PHE A 509 -15.62 -18.32 11.84
N GLY A 510 -16.16 -17.53 10.93
CA GLY A 510 -17.34 -17.89 10.16
C GLY A 510 -18.66 -17.57 10.87
N GLY A 511 -19.42 -16.64 10.32
CA GLY A 511 -20.84 -16.43 10.60
C GLY A 511 -21.63 -16.95 9.41
N SER A 512 -22.88 -17.31 9.60
CA SER A 512 -23.78 -17.83 8.56
C SER A 512 -23.97 -16.88 7.35
N ASN A 513 -23.60 -15.60 7.49
CA ASN A 513 -23.76 -14.55 6.48
C ASN A 513 -22.42 -13.87 6.07
N VAL A 514 -21.27 -14.38 6.56
CA VAL A 514 -19.97 -13.81 6.22
C VAL A 514 -19.51 -14.38 4.90
N ALA A 515 -19.65 -13.63 3.83
CA ALA A 515 -19.09 -13.98 2.52
C ALA A 515 -17.57 -14.18 2.68
N ALA A 516 -17.04 -15.32 2.20
CA ALA A 516 -15.60 -15.54 2.16
C ALA A 516 -15.02 -14.58 1.11
N SER A 517 -14.69 -13.35 1.53
CA SER A 517 -14.06 -12.38 0.63
C SER A 517 -12.58 -12.70 0.47
N GLY A 518 -12.06 -12.58 -0.76
CA GLY A 518 -10.62 -12.50 -1.00
C GLY A 518 -10.00 -11.31 -0.26
N PHE A 519 -8.68 -11.17 -0.32
CA PHE A 519 -8.05 -9.93 0.17
C PHE A 519 -8.43 -8.77 -0.74
N MET A 520 -8.78 -7.62 -0.16
CA MET A 520 -9.23 -6.44 -0.89
C MET A 520 -8.24 -6.04 -2.01
N TYR A 521 -6.95 -6.05 -1.73
CA TYR A 521 -5.92 -5.68 -2.70
C TYR A 521 -5.46 -6.80 -3.65
N ALA A 522 -5.96 -8.02 -3.50
CA ALA A 522 -5.69 -9.09 -4.47
C ALA A 522 -6.41 -8.87 -5.81
N VAL A 523 -7.36 -7.92 -5.86
CA VAL A 523 -8.17 -7.59 -7.05
C VAL A 523 -7.68 -6.29 -7.72
N PHE A 524 -6.74 -5.56 -7.10
CA PHE A 524 -6.13 -4.33 -7.62
C PHE A 524 -4.89 -4.64 -8.50
#